data_6f8d2363c53d2f97f811a58d09e44ded
#
_entry.id   6f8d2363c53d2f97f811a58d09e44ded
#
_cell.length_a   1.000
_cell.length_b   1.000
_cell.length_c   1.000
_cell.angle_alpha   90.00
_cell.angle_beta   90.00
_cell.angle_gamma   90.00
#
_symmetry.space_group_name_H-M   'P 1'
#
loop_
_entity.id
_entity.type
_entity.pdbx_description
1 polymer ?
#
loop_
_entity_poly.entity_id
_entity_poly.type
_entity_poly.pdbx_seq_one_letter_code
_entity_poly.pdbx_strand_id
1 'polypeptide(L)'
;RPLLELLQTPASIIDWCTSYLLIMCVGSVGSAYYNILCGVLRGLGDAFSALIYLVVATILNIVLDLLFVAQFHMGVSGVAWATIISQAASAILCFIKLKKMTEHFDMGFSYLKPVKKYAGKIVSLGLPSGLTQAILSLAMITVQSLTNSFGEMLIAANVIIMRVDGFAMLPNFSFGTAMTTYAGQNIGARKTDRVMKGAKQGTMLAVATSTVLTVLILIFGKQLMGIFTETQELVDLSRHMMGIIAIGYIAVAVTQSLSGVMRGAGDTMTPMWISLVSTVVIRVPLAYGLAFLTRSPQFPNGREESIFISLLCSWLMGAIITSIFYIKGKWKRNLPV
;
A
#
# COMPACT_ATOMS: atom_id res chain seq x y z
N ARG A 1 19.91 13.88 9.20
CA ARG A 1 21.26 13.33 9.17
C ARG A 1 21.46 12.23 10.23
N PRO A 2 21.18 12.42 11.56
CA PRO A 2 21.39 11.37 12.56
C PRO A 2 20.70 10.05 12.25
N LEU A 3 19.49 10.07 11.68
CA LEU A 3 18.78 8.85 11.26
C LEU A 3 19.50 8.10 10.14
N LEU A 4 20.09 8.82 9.18
CA LEU A 4 20.84 8.23 8.07
C LEU A 4 22.18 7.62 8.56
N GLU A 5 22.82 8.25 9.53
CA GLU A 5 24.02 7.73 10.20
C GLU A 5 23.70 6.45 10.99
N LEU A 6 22.55 6.44 11.71
CA LEU A 6 22.05 5.24 12.40
C LEU A 6 21.74 4.08 11.43
N LEU A 7 21.28 4.39 10.20
CA LEU A 7 21.04 3.42 9.14
C LEU A 7 22.29 3.05 8.35
N GLN A 8 23.49 3.49 8.80
CA GLN A 8 24.78 3.21 8.17
C GLN A 8 24.83 3.62 6.69
N THR A 9 24.21 4.75 6.34
CA THR A 9 24.25 5.27 4.98
C THR A 9 25.68 5.67 4.62
N PRO A 10 26.21 5.23 3.44
CA PRO A 10 27.56 5.56 3.02
C PRO A 10 27.82 7.06 2.99
N ALA A 11 29.00 7.48 3.47
CA ALA A 11 29.37 8.90 3.54
C ALA A 11 29.34 9.60 2.17
N SER A 12 29.57 8.87 1.08
CA SER A 12 29.55 9.37 -0.30
C SER A 12 28.19 9.88 -0.77
N ILE A 13 27.10 9.40 -0.19
CA ILE A 13 25.72 9.74 -0.60
C ILE A 13 24.88 10.38 0.51
N ILE A 14 25.40 10.47 1.74
CA ILE A 14 24.63 10.90 2.92
C ILE A 14 24.11 12.34 2.77
N ASP A 15 24.85 13.22 2.12
CA ASP A 15 24.44 14.62 1.91
C ASP A 15 23.31 14.72 0.88
N TRP A 16 23.33 13.92 -0.17
CA TRP A 16 22.23 13.82 -1.15
C TRP A 16 20.97 13.24 -0.51
N CYS A 17 21.12 12.16 0.27
CA CYS A 17 20.00 11.56 1.00
C CYS A 17 19.42 12.54 2.02
N THR A 18 20.26 13.30 2.72
CA THR A 18 19.82 14.32 3.69
C THR A 18 19.00 15.41 3.02
N SER A 19 19.52 15.97 1.92
CA SER A 19 18.83 17.00 1.14
C SER A 19 17.48 16.50 0.62
N TYR A 20 17.46 15.31 0.02
CA TYR A 20 16.23 14.67 -0.47
C TYR A 20 15.18 14.51 0.64
N LEU A 21 15.58 13.93 1.77
CA LEU A 21 14.67 13.68 2.89
C LEU A 21 14.16 14.98 3.51
N LEU A 22 14.99 16.01 3.65
CA LEU A 22 14.57 17.32 4.17
C LEU A 22 13.50 17.93 3.27
N ILE A 23 13.73 17.95 1.96
CA ILE A 23 12.79 18.48 0.98
C ILE A 23 11.47 17.67 1.06
N MET A 24 11.54 16.33 1.05
CA MET A 24 10.36 15.48 1.16
C MET A 24 9.61 15.66 2.48
N CYS A 25 10.31 15.83 3.61
CA CYS A 25 9.69 16.11 4.89
C CYS A 25 8.92 17.44 4.89
N VAL A 26 9.51 18.50 4.35
CA VAL A 26 8.82 19.80 4.20
C VAL A 26 7.62 19.67 3.25
N GLY A 27 7.80 18.93 2.15
CA GLY A 27 6.75 18.72 1.15
C GLY A 27 5.66 17.73 1.59
N SER A 28 5.88 16.97 2.66
CA SER A 28 4.90 15.99 3.16
C SER A 28 3.55 16.62 3.51
N VAL A 29 3.53 17.90 3.90
CA VAL A 29 2.31 18.67 4.13
C VAL A 29 1.47 18.77 2.86
N GLY A 30 2.08 19.09 1.72
CA GLY A 30 1.41 19.15 0.41
C GLY A 30 0.86 17.80 0.00
N SER A 31 1.64 16.74 0.18
CA SER A 31 1.23 15.35 -0.09
C SER A 31 0.04 14.93 0.79
N ALA A 32 0.10 15.24 2.07
CA ALA A 32 -1.00 14.95 3.00
C ALA A 32 -2.29 15.68 2.58
N TYR A 33 -2.16 16.96 2.23
CA TYR A 33 -3.29 17.77 1.79
C TYR A 33 -3.92 17.22 0.50
N TYR A 34 -3.11 16.85 -0.48
CA TYR A 34 -3.56 16.18 -1.69
C TYR A 34 -4.34 14.88 -1.38
N ASN A 35 -3.78 14.01 -0.55
CA ASN A 35 -4.43 12.75 -0.18
C ASN A 35 -5.76 12.95 0.54
N ILE A 36 -5.86 13.94 1.44
CA ILE A 36 -7.09 14.30 2.14
C ILE A 36 -8.14 14.79 1.14
N LEU A 37 -7.80 15.73 0.26
CA LEU A 37 -8.73 16.29 -0.71
C LEU A 37 -9.22 15.25 -1.73
N CYS A 38 -8.33 14.38 -2.21
CA CYS A 38 -8.70 13.22 -3.03
C CYS A 38 -9.62 12.24 -2.29
N GLY A 39 -9.37 12.03 -0.99
CA GLY A 39 -10.25 11.22 -0.13
C GLY A 39 -11.66 11.82 -0.03
N VAL A 40 -11.75 13.14 0.16
CA VAL A 40 -13.03 13.87 0.19
C VAL A 40 -13.76 13.76 -1.15
N LEU A 41 -13.08 13.99 -2.29
CA LEU A 41 -13.68 13.86 -3.63
C LEU A 41 -14.25 12.44 -3.84
N ARG A 42 -13.46 11.40 -3.52
CA ARG A 42 -13.94 10.01 -3.61
C ARG A 42 -15.13 9.76 -2.68
N GLY A 43 -15.09 10.30 -1.47
CA GLY A 43 -16.20 10.22 -0.50
C GLY A 43 -17.49 10.83 -1.02
N LEU A 44 -17.38 11.95 -1.75
CA LEU A 44 -18.51 12.64 -2.41
C LEU A 44 -18.97 11.96 -3.72
N GLY A 45 -18.29 10.90 -4.16
CA GLY A 45 -18.63 10.16 -5.39
C GLY A 45 -17.86 10.59 -6.63
N ASP A 46 -17.03 11.64 -6.56
CA ASP A 46 -16.23 12.13 -7.68
C ASP A 46 -14.83 11.50 -7.70
N ALA A 47 -14.80 10.19 -7.90
CA ALA A 47 -13.53 9.45 -8.06
C ALA A 47 -12.82 9.79 -9.39
N PHE A 48 -13.57 10.22 -10.40
CA PHE A 48 -13.02 10.53 -11.72
C PHE A 48 -12.14 11.79 -11.69
N SER A 49 -12.59 12.86 -11.05
CA SER A 49 -11.76 14.06 -10.87
C SER A 49 -10.50 13.78 -10.07
N ALA A 50 -10.58 12.95 -9.01
CA ALA A 50 -9.42 12.54 -8.25
C ALA A 50 -8.39 11.78 -9.13
N LEU A 51 -8.85 10.93 -10.05
CA LEU A 51 -7.99 10.22 -11.00
C LEU A 51 -7.33 11.18 -12.00
N ILE A 52 -8.12 12.11 -12.59
CA ILE A 52 -7.56 13.09 -13.55
C ILE A 52 -6.45 13.92 -12.89
N TYR A 53 -6.66 14.39 -11.68
CA TYR A 53 -5.67 15.21 -10.97
C TYR A 53 -4.42 14.41 -10.61
N LEU A 54 -4.55 13.10 -10.35
CA LEU A 54 -3.41 12.22 -10.20
C LEU A 54 -2.61 12.10 -11.52
N VAL A 55 -3.29 11.92 -12.64
CA VAL A 55 -2.64 11.86 -13.98
C VAL A 55 -1.93 13.17 -14.28
N VAL A 56 -2.57 14.32 -14.04
CA VAL A 56 -1.94 15.65 -14.20
C VAL A 56 -0.70 15.78 -13.34
N ALA A 57 -0.78 15.36 -12.04
CA ALA A 57 0.39 15.37 -11.16
C ALA A 57 1.53 14.50 -11.71
N THR A 58 1.21 13.32 -12.21
CA THR A 58 2.20 12.39 -12.74
C THR A 58 2.90 12.96 -13.98
N ILE A 59 2.14 13.52 -14.91
CA ILE A 59 2.71 14.17 -16.11
C ILE A 59 3.57 15.36 -15.71
N LEU A 60 3.08 16.22 -14.82
CA LEU A 60 3.81 17.37 -14.33
C LEU A 60 5.09 16.93 -13.61
N ASN A 61 5.05 15.88 -12.81
CA ASN A 61 6.23 15.33 -12.14
C ASN A 61 7.29 14.88 -13.14
N ILE A 62 6.91 14.11 -14.17
CA ILE A 62 7.84 13.65 -15.21
C ILE A 62 8.50 14.84 -15.91
N VAL A 63 7.71 15.84 -16.30
CA VAL A 63 8.23 17.03 -16.97
C VAL A 63 9.19 17.80 -16.07
N LEU A 64 8.83 18.01 -14.79
CA LEU A 64 9.68 18.71 -13.84
C LEU A 64 10.93 17.91 -13.48
N ASP A 65 10.86 16.58 -13.38
CA ASP A 65 12.01 15.71 -13.17
C ASP A 65 13.03 15.89 -14.29
N LEU A 66 12.58 15.82 -15.55
CA LEU A 66 13.45 16.06 -16.71
C LEU A 66 14.03 17.47 -16.71
N LEU A 67 13.22 18.47 -16.40
CA LEU A 67 13.66 19.86 -16.37
C LEU A 67 14.70 20.10 -15.26
N PHE A 68 14.43 19.65 -14.04
CA PHE A 68 15.30 19.93 -12.89
C PHE A 68 16.58 19.09 -12.92
N VAL A 69 16.50 17.84 -13.38
CA VAL A 69 17.66 16.95 -13.41
C VAL A 69 18.48 17.15 -14.69
N ALA A 70 17.85 17.14 -15.87
CA ALA A 70 18.59 17.20 -17.13
C ALA A 70 19.01 18.62 -17.50
N GLN A 71 18.16 19.64 -17.29
CA GLN A 71 18.43 21.01 -17.70
C GLN A 71 19.10 21.84 -16.60
N PHE A 72 18.59 21.77 -15.36
CA PHE A 72 19.11 22.56 -14.25
C PHE A 72 20.16 21.82 -13.41
N HIS A 73 20.46 20.57 -13.73
CA HIS A 73 21.48 19.74 -13.06
C HIS A 73 21.34 19.68 -11.52
N MET A 74 20.10 19.76 -11.01
CA MET A 74 19.82 19.77 -9.57
C MET A 74 19.97 18.38 -8.91
N GLY A 75 20.24 17.33 -9.70
CA GLY A 75 20.44 15.97 -9.19
C GLY A 75 19.25 15.47 -8.36
N VAL A 76 19.54 14.79 -7.26
CA VAL A 76 18.52 14.15 -6.39
C VAL A 76 17.55 15.16 -5.76
N SER A 77 18.04 16.39 -5.46
CA SER A 77 17.18 17.45 -4.91
C SER A 77 16.14 17.93 -5.93
N GLY A 78 16.48 17.90 -7.23
CA GLY A 78 15.55 18.23 -8.31
C GLY A 78 14.34 17.29 -8.34
N VAL A 79 14.58 15.98 -8.22
CA VAL A 79 13.51 14.96 -8.14
C VAL A 79 12.58 15.20 -6.94
N ALA A 80 13.16 15.55 -5.78
CA ALA A 80 12.36 15.86 -4.60
C ALA A 80 11.46 17.09 -4.81
N TRP A 81 12.00 18.17 -5.37
CA TRP A 81 11.23 19.37 -5.69
C TRP A 81 10.15 19.11 -6.73
N ALA A 82 10.46 18.38 -7.81
CA ALA A 82 9.47 18.01 -8.82
C ALA A 82 8.28 17.26 -8.22
N THR A 83 8.55 16.31 -7.33
CA THR A 83 7.51 15.54 -6.62
C THR A 83 6.62 16.46 -5.79
N ILE A 84 7.20 17.35 -4.98
CA ILE A 84 6.44 18.24 -4.09
C ILE A 84 5.59 19.23 -4.90
N ILE A 85 6.15 19.83 -5.93
CA ILE A 85 5.45 20.81 -6.77
C ILE A 85 4.27 20.14 -7.48
N SER A 86 4.47 18.93 -8.02
CA SER A 86 3.41 18.18 -8.70
C SER A 86 2.27 17.80 -7.76
N GLN A 87 2.59 17.37 -6.54
CA GLN A 87 1.58 17.06 -5.54
C GLN A 87 0.84 18.30 -5.03
N ALA A 88 1.56 19.41 -4.85
CA ALA A 88 0.94 20.69 -4.48
C ALA A 88 -0.01 21.19 -5.58
N ALA A 89 0.40 21.10 -6.85
CA ALA A 89 -0.45 21.44 -7.98
C ALA A 89 -1.75 20.62 -8.00
N SER A 90 -1.64 19.30 -7.79
CA SER A 90 -2.82 18.44 -7.68
C SER A 90 -3.70 18.77 -6.47
N ALA A 91 -3.12 19.10 -5.33
CA ALA A 91 -3.87 19.55 -4.16
C ALA A 91 -4.68 20.82 -4.47
N ILE A 92 -4.06 21.77 -5.18
CA ILE A 92 -4.74 23.00 -5.63
C ILE A 92 -5.89 22.68 -6.58
N LEU A 93 -5.70 21.78 -7.55
CA LEU A 93 -6.77 21.37 -8.47
C LEU A 93 -7.92 20.68 -7.74
N CYS A 94 -7.63 19.79 -6.80
CA CYS A 94 -8.64 19.17 -5.94
C CYS A 94 -9.40 20.21 -5.13
N PHE A 95 -8.70 21.19 -4.56
CA PHE A 95 -9.32 22.28 -3.78
C PHE A 95 -10.25 23.14 -4.63
N ILE A 96 -9.79 23.53 -5.84
CA ILE A 96 -10.62 24.32 -6.78
C ILE A 96 -11.89 23.54 -7.16
N LYS A 97 -11.75 22.22 -7.43
CA LYS A 97 -12.90 21.37 -7.74
C LYS A 97 -13.89 21.31 -6.58
N LEU A 98 -13.40 21.06 -5.37
CA LEU A 98 -14.24 21.03 -4.17
C LEU A 98 -14.94 22.37 -3.94
N LYS A 99 -14.25 23.49 -4.14
CA LYS A 99 -14.85 24.82 -4.03
C LYS A 99 -15.98 25.06 -5.05
N LYS A 100 -15.93 24.42 -6.22
CA LYS A 100 -17.01 24.50 -7.22
C LYS A 100 -18.21 23.60 -6.90
N MET A 101 -18.07 22.66 -5.96
CA MET A 101 -19.15 21.75 -5.52
C MET A 101 -19.95 22.34 -4.35
N THR A 102 -20.19 23.66 -4.36
CA THR A 102 -20.85 24.42 -3.28
C THR A 102 -22.28 23.98 -3.00
N GLU A 103 -22.93 23.27 -3.92
CA GLU A 103 -24.28 22.72 -3.70
C GLU A 103 -24.32 21.65 -2.58
N HIS A 104 -23.17 21.08 -2.21
CA HIS A 104 -23.08 19.98 -1.26
C HIS A 104 -22.51 20.40 0.11
N PHE A 105 -21.73 21.48 0.15
CA PHE A 105 -21.08 21.97 1.38
C PHE A 105 -20.50 23.39 1.18
N ASP A 106 -20.38 24.13 2.28
CA ASP A 106 -19.74 25.45 2.29
C ASP A 106 -18.28 25.35 2.75
N MET A 107 -17.37 26.06 2.08
CA MET A 107 -15.94 26.12 2.38
C MET A 107 -15.51 27.51 2.85
N GLY A 108 -16.23 28.08 3.82
CA GLY A 108 -15.85 29.35 4.44
C GLY A 108 -14.71 29.22 5.43
N PHE A 109 -13.94 30.30 5.61
CA PHE A 109 -12.84 30.35 6.62
C PHE A 109 -13.34 30.10 8.05
N SER A 110 -14.62 30.32 8.34
CA SER A 110 -15.26 30.02 9.61
C SER A 110 -15.19 28.52 9.98
N TYR A 111 -15.15 27.64 8.98
CA TYR A 111 -15.10 26.18 9.17
C TYR A 111 -13.68 25.64 9.41
N LEU A 112 -12.64 26.48 9.33
CA LEU A 112 -11.27 26.08 9.67
C LEU A 112 -11.07 25.86 11.18
N LYS A 113 -12.01 26.28 12.01
CA LYS A 113 -11.94 26.01 13.46
C LYS A 113 -12.18 24.52 13.72
N PRO A 114 -11.24 23.80 14.34
CA PRO A 114 -11.40 22.39 14.62
C PRO A 114 -12.53 22.14 15.62
N VAL A 115 -13.50 21.32 15.23
CA VAL A 115 -14.56 20.86 16.11
C VAL A 115 -14.13 19.56 16.74
N LYS A 116 -13.95 19.52 18.06
CA LYS A 116 -13.43 18.38 18.83
C LYS A 116 -14.10 17.05 18.47
N LYS A 117 -15.42 17.05 18.26
CA LYS A 117 -16.20 15.85 17.90
C LYS A 117 -15.73 15.24 16.57
N TYR A 118 -15.55 16.06 15.53
CA TYR A 118 -15.14 15.58 14.20
C TYR A 118 -13.64 15.27 14.16
N ALA A 119 -12.82 16.12 14.78
CA ALA A 119 -11.38 15.90 14.90
C ALA A 119 -11.10 14.57 15.64
N GLY A 120 -11.77 14.31 16.77
CA GLY A 120 -11.66 13.05 17.49
C GLY A 120 -12.03 11.84 16.64
N LYS A 121 -13.10 11.93 15.82
CA LYS A 121 -13.49 10.85 14.91
C LYS A 121 -12.45 10.61 13.80
N ILE A 122 -11.91 11.66 13.22
CA ILE A 122 -10.86 11.56 12.20
C ILE A 122 -9.62 10.88 12.79
N VAL A 123 -9.17 11.30 13.98
CA VAL A 123 -8.02 10.68 14.66
C VAL A 123 -8.30 9.23 15.01
N SER A 124 -9.48 8.91 15.53
CA SER A 124 -9.84 7.51 15.90
C SER A 124 -9.88 6.55 14.70
N LEU A 125 -10.14 7.04 13.51
CA LEU A 125 -10.14 6.25 12.28
C LEU A 125 -8.76 6.26 11.59
N GLY A 126 -8.07 7.38 11.61
CA GLY A 126 -6.79 7.59 10.92
C GLY A 126 -5.62 6.98 11.66
N LEU A 127 -5.56 7.11 13.00
CA LEU A 127 -4.44 6.61 13.79
C LEU A 127 -4.24 5.10 13.65
N PRO A 128 -5.27 4.23 13.76
CA PRO A 128 -5.09 2.80 13.53
C PRO A 128 -4.61 2.47 12.11
N SER A 129 -5.09 3.21 11.11
CA SER A 129 -4.65 3.03 9.72
C SER A 129 -3.18 3.42 9.53
N GLY A 130 -2.74 4.51 10.14
CA GLY A 130 -1.33 4.94 10.15
C GLY A 130 -0.43 3.95 10.89
N LEU A 131 -0.85 3.45 12.05
CA LEU A 131 -0.14 2.42 12.79
C LEU A 131 -0.02 1.11 11.99
N THR A 132 -1.08 0.72 11.27
CA THR A 132 -1.01 -0.43 10.35
C THR A 132 0.13 -0.26 9.35
N GLN A 133 0.24 0.91 8.73
CA GLN A 133 1.30 1.16 7.74
C GLN A 133 2.70 1.14 8.37
N ALA A 134 2.86 1.72 9.55
CA ALA A 134 4.13 1.68 10.28
C ALA A 134 4.53 0.24 10.66
N ILE A 135 3.59 -0.56 11.15
CA ILE A 135 3.80 -1.97 11.50
C ILE A 135 4.23 -2.78 10.26
N LEU A 136 3.55 -2.59 9.13
CA LEU A 136 3.90 -3.26 7.88
C LEU A 136 5.33 -2.91 7.44
N SER A 137 5.71 -1.63 7.51
CA SER A 137 7.06 -1.17 7.16
C SER A 137 8.13 -1.78 8.06
N LEU A 138 7.90 -1.82 9.38
CA LEU A 138 8.83 -2.45 10.32
C LEU A 138 9.00 -3.95 10.08
N ALA A 139 7.90 -4.65 9.82
CA ALA A 139 7.94 -6.08 9.50
C ALA A 139 8.70 -6.34 8.18
N MET A 140 8.55 -5.47 7.18
CA MET A 140 9.32 -5.56 5.93
C MET A 140 10.82 -5.42 6.19
N ILE A 141 11.25 -4.45 7.01
CA ILE A 141 12.66 -4.26 7.38
C ILE A 141 13.20 -5.51 8.09
N THR A 142 12.42 -6.08 9.02
CA THR A 142 12.83 -7.28 9.75
C THR A 142 13.05 -8.48 8.81
N VAL A 143 12.13 -8.72 7.88
CA VAL A 143 12.26 -9.81 6.91
C VAL A 143 13.37 -9.52 5.88
N GLN A 144 13.58 -8.24 5.53
CA GLN A 144 14.71 -7.86 4.65
C GLN A 144 16.07 -8.21 5.26
N SER A 145 16.23 -8.05 6.58
CA SER A 145 17.43 -8.47 7.28
C SER A 145 17.69 -9.97 7.13
N LEU A 146 16.63 -10.79 7.23
CA LEU A 146 16.74 -12.23 6.96
C LEU A 146 17.06 -12.50 5.48
N THR A 147 16.43 -11.80 4.53
CA THR A 147 16.72 -11.92 3.10
C THR A 147 18.19 -11.66 2.79
N ASN A 148 18.76 -10.64 3.42
CA ASN A 148 20.16 -10.26 3.24
C ASN A 148 21.14 -11.36 3.71
N SER A 149 20.74 -12.18 4.68
CA SER A 149 21.59 -13.28 5.16
C SER A 149 21.75 -14.47 4.18
N PHE A 150 20.88 -14.54 3.16
CA PHE A 150 20.95 -15.59 2.13
C PHE A 150 21.91 -15.28 0.97
N GLY A 151 22.43 -14.05 0.89
CA GLY A 151 23.44 -13.67 -0.09
C GLY A 151 22.89 -12.84 -1.25
N GLU A 152 23.82 -12.41 -2.11
CA GLU A 152 23.57 -11.41 -3.16
C GLU A 152 22.56 -11.88 -4.22
N MET A 153 22.58 -13.16 -4.56
CA MET A 153 21.68 -13.72 -5.57
C MET A 153 20.21 -13.59 -5.15
N LEU A 154 19.88 -13.94 -3.90
CA LEU A 154 18.51 -13.80 -3.40
C LEU A 154 18.12 -12.34 -3.22
N ILE A 155 19.05 -11.46 -2.82
CA ILE A 155 18.78 -10.03 -2.73
C ILE A 155 18.37 -9.47 -4.10
N ALA A 156 19.15 -9.81 -5.15
CA ALA A 156 18.86 -9.39 -6.51
C ALA A 156 17.52 -9.96 -7.02
N ALA A 157 17.28 -11.26 -6.78
CA ALA A 157 15.99 -11.89 -7.11
C ALA A 157 14.81 -11.20 -6.41
N ASN A 158 14.95 -10.90 -5.11
CA ASN A 158 13.91 -10.23 -4.33
C ASN A 158 13.58 -8.83 -4.88
N VAL A 159 14.57 -8.08 -5.36
CA VAL A 159 14.34 -6.78 -6.01
C VAL A 159 13.46 -6.93 -7.25
N ILE A 160 13.72 -7.93 -8.09
CA ILE A 160 12.92 -8.21 -9.29
C ILE A 160 11.50 -8.62 -8.90
N ILE A 161 11.39 -9.54 -7.92
CA ILE A 161 10.09 -10.00 -7.39
C ILE A 161 9.28 -8.83 -6.86
N MET A 162 9.87 -7.93 -6.07
CA MET A 162 9.19 -6.75 -5.52
C MET A 162 8.65 -5.82 -6.60
N ARG A 163 9.31 -5.71 -7.75
CA ARG A 163 8.81 -4.89 -8.88
C ARG A 163 7.55 -5.51 -9.48
N VAL A 164 7.56 -6.82 -9.73
CA VAL A 164 6.38 -7.54 -10.27
C VAL A 164 5.26 -7.58 -9.24
N ASP A 165 5.59 -7.85 -7.96
CA ASP A 165 4.65 -7.82 -6.82
C ASP A 165 3.94 -6.46 -6.71
N GLY A 166 4.67 -5.35 -6.86
CA GLY A 166 4.11 -4.01 -6.87
C GLY A 166 2.98 -3.86 -7.90
N PHE A 167 3.18 -4.32 -9.13
CA PHE A 167 2.14 -4.30 -10.17
C PHE A 167 0.96 -5.24 -9.83
N ALA A 168 1.24 -6.44 -9.34
CA ALA A 168 0.22 -7.42 -8.98
C ALA A 168 -0.67 -6.97 -7.81
N MET A 169 -0.13 -6.16 -6.90
CA MET A 169 -0.83 -5.63 -5.72
C MET A 169 -1.73 -4.43 -6.01
N LEU A 170 -1.46 -3.65 -7.08
CA LEU A 170 -2.21 -2.42 -7.40
C LEU A 170 -3.74 -2.65 -7.47
N PRO A 171 -4.26 -3.67 -8.18
CA PRO A 171 -5.71 -3.92 -8.21
C PRO A 171 -6.27 -4.23 -6.83
N ASN A 172 -5.55 -4.99 -6.00
CA ASN A 172 -6.00 -5.37 -4.67
C ASN A 172 -6.17 -4.16 -3.76
N PHE A 173 -5.21 -3.22 -3.76
CA PHE A 173 -5.32 -1.96 -3.03
C PHE A 173 -6.44 -1.07 -3.59
N SER A 174 -6.63 -1.07 -4.91
CA SER A 174 -7.71 -0.33 -5.57
C SER A 174 -9.08 -0.85 -5.15
N PHE A 175 -9.29 -2.18 -5.13
CA PHE A 175 -10.51 -2.78 -4.61
C PHE A 175 -10.72 -2.46 -3.13
N GLY A 176 -9.67 -2.50 -2.30
CA GLY A 176 -9.76 -2.11 -0.89
C GLY A 176 -10.25 -0.68 -0.70
N THR A 177 -9.72 0.25 -1.49
CA THR A 177 -10.13 1.67 -1.47
C THR A 177 -11.55 1.85 -1.98
N ALA A 178 -11.91 1.22 -3.10
CA ALA A 178 -13.25 1.26 -3.67
C ALA A 178 -14.30 0.72 -2.70
N MET A 179 -14.02 -0.40 -2.05
CA MET A 179 -14.90 -1.01 -1.06
C MET A 179 -15.07 -0.13 0.19
N THR A 180 -14.01 0.58 0.61
CA THR A 180 -14.11 1.55 1.71
C THR A 180 -15.06 2.69 1.36
N THR A 181 -14.91 3.27 0.18
CA THR A 181 -15.78 4.35 -0.31
C THR A 181 -17.22 3.87 -0.48
N TYR A 182 -17.41 2.73 -1.16
CA TYR A 182 -18.72 2.14 -1.39
C TYR A 182 -19.48 1.85 -0.09
N ALA A 183 -18.81 1.21 0.87
CA ALA A 183 -19.42 0.91 2.16
C ALA A 183 -19.76 2.19 2.92
N GLY A 184 -18.84 3.15 3.00
CA GLY A 184 -19.06 4.42 3.68
C GLY A 184 -20.25 5.21 3.12
N GLN A 185 -20.36 5.31 1.80
CA GLN A 185 -21.48 5.99 1.14
C GLN A 185 -22.82 5.31 1.40
N ASN A 186 -22.89 3.99 1.26
CA ASN A 186 -24.15 3.26 1.46
C ASN A 186 -24.57 3.22 2.94
N ILE A 187 -23.62 3.18 3.87
CA ILE A 187 -23.90 3.31 5.31
C ILE A 187 -24.40 4.71 5.63
N GLY A 188 -23.76 5.77 5.11
CA GLY A 188 -24.23 7.14 5.24
C GLY A 188 -25.64 7.35 4.70
N ALA A 189 -25.99 6.66 3.62
CA ALA A 189 -27.33 6.64 3.03
C ALA A 189 -28.33 5.68 3.73
N ARG A 190 -27.94 4.99 4.82
CA ARG A 190 -28.71 3.98 5.54
C ARG A 190 -29.17 2.78 4.67
N LYS A 191 -28.39 2.44 3.63
CA LYS A 191 -28.70 1.34 2.70
C LYS A 191 -27.84 0.10 3.01
N THR A 192 -28.04 -0.48 4.18
CA THR A 192 -27.22 -1.60 4.69
C THR A 192 -27.28 -2.85 3.80
N ASP A 193 -28.43 -3.15 3.17
CA ASP A 193 -28.56 -4.25 2.22
C ASP A 193 -27.63 -4.11 1.01
N ARG A 194 -27.43 -2.88 0.54
CA ARG A 194 -26.49 -2.61 -0.54
C ARG A 194 -25.05 -2.88 -0.10
N VAL A 195 -24.69 -2.53 1.14
CA VAL A 195 -23.36 -2.83 1.68
C VAL A 195 -23.09 -4.34 1.63
N MET A 196 -24.05 -5.16 2.07
CA MET A 196 -23.89 -6.62 2.08
C MET A 196 -23.77 -7.21 0.67
N LYS A 197 -24.65 -6.80 -0.25
CA LYS A 197 -24.63 -7.26 -1.64
C LYS A 197 -23.34 -6.79 -2.35
N GLY A 198 -22.98 -5.53 -2.18
CA GLY A 198 -21.77 -4.97 -2.79
C GLY A 198 -20.48 -5.56 -2.21
N ALA A 199 -20.44 -5.86 -0.91
CA ALA A 199 -19.31 -6.55 -0.30
C ALA A 199 -19.08 -7.92 -0.97
N LYS A 200 -20.14 -8.71 -1.17
CA LYS A 200 -20.05 -9.99 -1.87
C LYS A 200 -19.58 -9.82 -3.32
N GLN A 201 -20.24 -8.95 -4.07
CA GLN A 201 -19.93 -8.74 -5.50
C GLN A 201 -18.53 -8.12 -5.70
N GLY A 202 -18.18 -7.12 -4.90
CA GLY A 202 -16.87 -6.47 -4.96
C GLY A 202 -15.73 -7.43 -4.60
N THR A 203 -15.93 -8.28 -3.57
CA THR A 203 -14.93 -9.30 -3.23
C THR A 203 -14.82 -10.38 -4.32
N MET A 204 -15.93 -10.81 -4.92
CA MET A 204 -15.90 -11.76 -6.05
C MET A 204 -15.15 -11.16 -7.25
N LEU A 205 -15.39 -9.90 -7.58
CA LEU A 205 -14.70 -9.22 -8.66
C LEU A 205 -13.20 -9.06 -8.38
N ALA A 206 -12.83 -8.70 -7.15
CA ALA A 206 -11.43 -8.61 -6.73
C ALA A 206 -10.71 -9.97 -6.83
N VAL A 207 -11.37 -11.04 -6.36
CA VAL A 207 -10.85 -12.41 -6.45
C VAL A 207 -10.70 -12.84 -7.91
N ALA A 208 -11.70 -12.58 -8.76
CA ALA A 208 -11.64 -12.92 -10.18
C ALA A 208 -10.46 -12.18 -10.87
N THR A 209 -10.32 -10.86 -10.63
CA THR A 209 -9.22 -10.06 -11.17
C THR A 209 -7.86 -10.59 -10.70
N SER A 210 -7.71 -10.87 -9.40
CA SER A 210 -6.48 -11.43 -8.85
C SER A 210 -6.18 -12.83 -9.36
N THR A 211 -7.20 -13.65 -9.60
CA THR A 211 -7.04 -14.98 -10.20
C THR A 211 -6.49 -14.87 -11.62
N VAL A 212 -7.05 -13.97 -12.44
CA VAL A 212 -6.54 -13.73 -13.80
C VAL A 212 -5.08 -13.27 -13.75
N LEU A 213 -4.73 -12.31 -12.90
CA LEU A 213 -3.35 -11.84 -12.74
C LEU A 213 -2.42 -12.95 -12.25
N THR A 214 -2.85 -13.75 -11.28
CA THR A 214 -2.08 -14.90 -10.79
C THR A 214 -1.77 -15.88 -11.91
N VAL A 215 -2.78 -16.23 -12.73
CA VAL A 215 -2.61 -17.12 -13.88
C VAL A 215 -1.64 -16.52 -14.90
N LEU A 216 -1.76 -15.23 -15.22
CA LEU A 216 -0.84 -14.54 -16.12
C LEU A 216 0.60 -14.55 -15.57
N ILE A 217 0.81 -14.30 -14.28
CA ILE A 217 2.12 -14.34 -13.65
C ILE A 217 2.71 -15.76 -13.69
N LEU A 218 1.89 -16.79 -13.46
CA LEU A 218 2.37 -18.18 -13.51
C LEU A 218 2.74 -18.63 -14.93
N ILE A 219 1.97 -18.20 -15.93
CA ILE A 219 2.23 -18.56 -17.35
C ILE A 219 3.43 -17.77 -17.89
N PHE A 220 3.44 -16.45 -17.69
CA PHE A 220 4.42 -15.54 -18.27
C PHE A 220 5.55 -15.16 -17.29
N GLY A 221 5.69 -15.85 -16.16
CA GLY A 221 6.65 -15.51 -15.12
C GLY A 221 8.10 -15.40 -15.62
N LYS A 222 8.52 -16.28 -16.52
CA LYS A 222 9.87 -16.24 -17.09
C LYS A 222 10.09 -14.97 -17.92
N GLN A 223 9.13 -14.62 -18.77
CA GLN A 223 9.18 -13.42 -19.60
C GLN A 223 9.12 -12.14 -18.74
N LEU A 224 8.26 -12.14 -17.71
CA LEU A 224 8.13 -11.02 -16.79
C LEU A 224 9.43 -10.75 -16.02
N MET A 225 10.09 -11.79 -15.52
CA MET A 225 11.37 -11.63 -14.81
C MET A 225 12.49 -11.24 -15.79
N GLY A 226 12.48 -11.77 -17.03
CA GLY A 226 13.44 -11.44 -18.07
C GLY A 226 13.41 -9.98 -18.57
N ILE A 227 12.36 -9.22 -18.26
CA ILE A 227 12.32 -7.76 -18.53
C ILE A 227 13.34 -7.02 -17.64
N PHE A 228 13.66 -7.54 -16.46
CA PHE A 228 14.48 -6.87 -15.45
C PHE A 228 15.95 -7.35 -15.44
N THR A 229 16.24 -8.51 -16.00
CA THR A 229 17.59 -9.07 -16.02
C THR A 229 17.78 -10.05 -17.19
N GLU A 230 18.98 -10.09 -17.73
CA GLU A 230 19.39 -11.07 -18.76
C GLU A 230 19.99 -12.36 -18.16
N THR A 231 20.34 -12.35 -16.87
CA THR A 231 20.95 -13.48 -16.16
C THR A 231 19.93 -14.58 -15.95
N GLN A 232 20.05 -15.70 -16.66
CA GLN A 232 19.08 -16.81 -16.63
C GLN A 232 18.90 -17.41 -15.23
N GLU A 233 19.98 -17.57 -14.47
CA GLU A 233 19.92 -18.07 -13.09
C GLU A 233 19.04 -17.19 -12.20
N LEU A 234 19.16 -15.86 -12.35
CA LEU A 234 18.36 -14.88 -11.61
C LEU A 234 16.90 -14.88 -12.06
N VAL A 235 16.64 -15.06 -13.37
CA VAL A 235 15.30 -15.23 -13.93
C VAL A 235 14.63 -16.47 -13.36
N ASP A 236 15.33 -17.60 -13.36
CA ASP A 236 14.77 -18.87 -12.91
C ASP A 236 14.52 -18.88 -11.40
N LEU A 237 15.43 -18.31 -10.59
CA LEU A 237 15.27 -18.13 -9.15
C LEU A 237 14.06 -17.21 -8.85
N SER A 238 13.99 -16.04 -9.48
CA SER A 238 12.91 -15.09 -9.27
C SER A 238 11.55 -15.68 -9.68
N ARG A 239 11.51 -16.42 -10.80
CA ARG A 239 10.32 -17.14 -11.24
C ARG A 239 9.87 -18.19 -10.24
N HIS A 240 10.81 -18.99 -9.71
CA HIS A 240 10.51 -20.00 -8.71
C HIS A 240 9.90 -19.39 -7.45
N MET A 241 10.54 -18.36 -6.91
CA MET A 241 10.07 -17.67 -5.71
C MET A 241 8.71 -16.95 -5.94
N MET A 242 8.54 -16.30 -7.09
CA MET A 242 7.27 -15.69 -7.47
C MET A 242 6.16 -16.73 -7.58
N GLY A 243 6.45 -17.92 -8.08
CA GLY A 243 5.50 -19.04 -8.16
C GLY A 243 4.93 -19.43 -6.79
N ILE A 244 5.76 -19.37 -5.74
CA ILE A 244 5.31 -19.64 -4.37
C ILE A 244 4.26 -18.62 -3.91
N ILE A 245 4.51 -17.34 -4.12
CA ILE A 245 3.63 -16.27 -3.59
C ILE A 245 2.43 -15.96 -4.48
N ALA A 246 2.46 -16.34 -5.76
CA ALA A 246 1.46 -15.91 -6.74
C ALA A 246 0.01 -16.24 -6.33
N ILE A 247 -0.23 -17.42 -5.76
CA ILE A 247 -1.56 -17.81 -5.26
C ILE A 247 -2.01 -16.91 -4.10
N GLY A 248 -1.07 -16.35 -3.36
CA GLY A 248 -1.33 -15.44 -2.25
C GLY A 248 -2.04 -14.15 -2.66
N TYR A 249 -1.92 -13.70 -3.91
CA TYR A 249 -2.62 -12.50 -4.39
C TYR A 249 -4.14 -12.63 -4.28
N ILE A 250 -4.67 -13.83 -4.47
CA ILE A 250 -6.11 -14.13 -4.29
C ILE A 250 -6.51 -13.93 -2.84
N ALA A 251 -5.69 -14.39 -1.89
CA ALA A 251 -5.92 -14.18 -0.47
C ALA A 251 -5.86 -12.68 -0.09
N VAL A 252 -4.91 -11.93 -0.68
CA VAL A 252 -4.83 -10.47 -0.49
C VAL A 252 -6.06 -9.77 -1.04
N ALA A 253 -6.61 -10.20 -2.18
CA ALA A 253 -7.85 -9.64 -2.73
C ALA A 253 -9.01 -9.74 -1.73
N VAL A 254 -9.18 -10.90 -1.10
CA VAL A 254 -10.18 -11.12 -0.05
C VAL A 254 -9.93 -10.20 1.14
N THR A 255 -8.68 -10.18 1.64
CA THR A 255 -8.29 -9.35 2.80
C THR A 255 -8.54 -7.87 2.54
N GLN A 256 -8.12 -7.35 1.40
CA GLN A 256 -8.24 -5.92 1.09
C GLN A 256 -9.70 -5.51 0.88
N SER A 257 -10.48 -6.31 0.17
CA SER A 257 -11.90 -6.03 -0.08
C SER A 257 -12.71 -6.02 1.21
N LEU A 258 -12.62 -7.06 2.03
CA LEU A 258 -13.38 -7.17 3.27
C LEU A 258 -12.90 -6.16 4.33
N SER A 259 -11.58 -5.93 4.44
CA SER A 259 -11.04 -4.86 5.29
C SER A 259 -11.49 -3.49 4.83
N GLY A 260 -11.63 -3.28 3.51
CA GLY A 260 -12.22 -2.07 2.94
C GLY A 260 -13.64 -1.83 3.43
N VAL A 261 -14.49 -2.85 3.41
CA VAL A 261 -15.87 -2.75 3.94
C VAL A 261 -15.87 -2.40 5.43
N MET A 262 -15.04 -3.06 6.23
CA MET A 262 -14.94 -2.77 7.67
C MET A 262 -14.48 -1.34 7.94
N ARG A 263 -13.45 -0.86 7.21
CA ARG A 263 -13.00 0.53 7.29
C ARG A 263 -14.09 1.52 6.90
N GLY A 264 -14.81 1.24 5.81
CA GLY A 264 -15.95 2.06 5.36
C GLY A 264 -17.10 2.11 6.38
N ALA A 265 -17.25 1.06 7.18
CA ALA A 265 -18.19 1.01 8.30
C ALA A 265 -17.66 1.69 9.58
N GLY A 266 -16.47 2.29 9.53
CA GLY A 266 -15.86 2.96 10.68
C GLY A 266 -15.11 2.03 11.63
N ASP A 267 -14.94 0.75 11.30
CA ASP A 267 -14.12 -0.20 12.05
C ASP A 267 -12.73 -0.30 11.43
N THR A 268 -11.82 0.57 11.87
CA THR A 268 -10.41 0.56 11.45
C THR A 268 -9.52 -0.25 12.39
N MET A 269 -9.99 -0.52 13.59
CA MET A 269 -9.23 -1.27 14.60
C MET A 269 -9.13 -2.76 14.25
N THR A 270 -10.23 -3.37 13.79
CA THR A 270 -10.22 -4.80 13.41
C THR A 270 -9.23 -5.09 12.28
N PRO A 271 -9.23 -4.38 11.13
CA PRO A 271 -8.20 -4.55 10.10
C PRO A 271 -6.77 -4.29 10.61
N MET A 272 -6.57 -3.33 11.51
CA MET A 272 -5.26 -3.07 12.11
C MET A 272 -4.75 -4.30 12.89
N TRP A 273 -5.57 -4.86 13.78
CA TRP A 273 -5.20 -6.05 14.54
C TRP A 273 -4.95 -7.27 13.65
N ILE A 274 -5.76 -7.45 12.60
CA ILE A 274 -5.55 -8.53 11.62
C ILE A 274 -4.19 -8.36 10.92
N SER A 275 -3.85 -7.15 10.48
CA SER A 275 -2.56 -6.86 9.85
C SER A 275 -1.39 -7.11 10.81
N LEU A 276 -1.52 -6.71 12.07
CA LEU A 276 -0.49 -6.94 13.08
C LEU A 276 -0.29 -8.43 13.32
N VAL A 277 -1.37 -9.19 13.52
CA VAL A 277 -1.29 -10.63 13.78
C VAL A 277 -0.71 -11.35 12.56
N SER A 278 -1.22 -11.09 11.36
CA SER A 278 -0.77 -11.79 10.15
C SER A 278 0.68 -11.45 9.80
N THR A 279 1.08 -10.17 9.92
CA THR A 279 2.39 -9.73 9.42
C THR A 279 3.48 -9.82 10.48
N VAL A 280 3.19 -9.50 11.75
CA VAL A 280 4.21 -9.53 12.81
C VAL A 280 4.20 -10.88 13.53
N VAL A 281 3.04 -11.33 13.99
CA VAL A 281 2.96 -12.54 14.85
C VAL A 281 3.09 -13.82 14.03
N ILE A 282 2.62 -13.84 12.79
CA ILE A 282 2.68 -15.03 11.93
C ILE A 282 3.89 -14.97 11.00
N ARG A 283 4.00 -13.94 10.14
CA ARG A 283 5.01 -13.89 9.09
C ARG A 283 6.44 -13.88 9.62
N VAL A 284 6.74 -13.01 10.59
CA VAL A 284 8.13 -12.86 11.07
C VAL A 284 8.61 -14.13 11.77
N PRO A 285 7.91 -14.69 12.77
CA PRO A 285 8.36 -15.93 13.41
C PRO A 285 8.41 -17.12 12.45
N LEU A 286 7.46 -17.18 11.49
CA LEU A 286 7.45 -18.27 10.50
C LEU A 286 8.63 -18.18 9.53
N ALA A 287 9.01 -16.98 9.10
CA ALA A 287 10.17 -16.78 8.22
C ALA A 287 11.46 -17.26 8.90
N TYR A 288 11.71 -16.80 10.13
CA TYR A 288 12.90 -17.21 10.90
C TYR A 288 12.81 -18.68 11.33
N GLY A 289 11.63 -19.16 11.73
CA GLY A 289 11.43 -20.57 12.13
C GLY A 289 11.65 -21.53 10.97
N LEU A 290 11.11 -21.26 9.78
CA LEU A 290 11.33 -22.08 8.59
C LEU A 290 12.80 -22.02 8.15
N ALA A 291 13.42 -20.85 8.16
CA ALA A 291 14.84 -20.71 7.87
C ALA A 291 15.68 -21.54 8.83
N PHE A 292 15.38 -21.51 10.14
CA PHE A 292 16.06 -22.32 11.15
C PHE A 292 15.84 -23.82 10.95
N LEU A 293 14.61 -24.27 10.74
CA LEU A 293 14.24 -25.68 10.57
C LEU A 293 14.82 -26.31 9.27
N THR A 294 15.06 -25.49 8.25
CA THR A 294 15.61 -25.95 6.96
C THR A 294 17.13 -25.86 6.89
N ARG A 295 17.80 -25.50 7.98
CA ARG A 295 19.28 -25.48 8.05
C ARG A 295 19.86 -26.88 7.83
N SER A 296 20.89 -26.94 6.99
CA SER A 296 21.64 -28.15 6.72
C SER A 296 23.06 -27.74 6.34
N PRO A 297 24.03 -28.73 6.25
CA PRO A 297 25.37 -28.42 5.76
C PRO A 297 25.41 -27.79 4.37
N GLN A 298 24.39 -28.07 3.53
CA GLN A 298 24.24 -27.48 2.19
C GLN A 298 23.57 -26.09 2.24
N PHE A 299 22.77 -25.83 3.27
CA PHE A 299 22.02 -24.59 3.47
C PHE A 299 22.26 -24.03 4.88
N PRO A 300 23.41 -23.41 5.16
CA PRO A 300 23.76 -22.95 6.52
C PRO A 300 22.77 -21.93 7.11
N ASN A 301 22.16 -21.10 6.27
CA ASN A 301 21.17 -20.09 6.65
C ASN A 301 19.71 -20.58 6.49
N GLY A 302 19.52 -21.88 6.13
CA GLY A 302 18.24 -22.45 5.76
C GLY A 302 17.93 -22.31 4.27
N ARG A 303 16.74 -22.74 3.86
CA ARG A 303 16.28 -22.61 2.47
C ARG A 303 15.69 -21.22 2.21
N GLU A 304 16.02 -20.65 1.07
CA GLU A 304 15.58 -19.32 0.62
C GLU A 304 14.06 -19.20 0.47
N GLU A 305 13.40 -20.32 0.11
CA GLU A 305 11.94 -20.41 -0.01
C GLU A 305 11.21 -20.06 1.29
N SER A 306 11.86 -20.20 2.44
CA SER A 306 11.31 -19.93 3.77
C SER A 306 10.69 -18.53 3.88
N ILE A 307 11.32 -17.54 3.22
CA ILE A 307 10.84 -16.15 3.21
C ILE A 307 9.52 -16.05 2.45
N PHE A 308 9.44 -16.66 1.28
CA PHE A 308 8.27 -16.58 0.39
C PHE A 308 7.12 -17.46 0.88
N ILE A 309 7.42 -18.62 1.45
CA ILE A 309 6.41 -19.48 2.12
C ILE A 309 5.81 -18.76 3.33
N SER A 310 6.63 -18.09 4.15
CA SER A 310 6.13 -17.32 5.28
C SER A 310 5.20 -16.18 4.85
N LEU A 311 5.51 -15.51 3.72
CA LEU A 311 4.68 -14.46 3.14
C LEU A 311 3.34 -15.03 2.65
N LEU A 312 3.37 -16.14 1.90
CA LEU A 312 2.16 -16.82 1.44
C LEU A 312 1.27 -17.24 2.62
N CYS A 313 1.85 -17.90 3.63
CA CYS A 313 1.11 -18.31 4.83
C CYS A 313 0.49 -17.10 5.56
N SER A 314 1.22 -16.00 5.67
CA SER A 314 0.72 -14.75 6.26
C SER A 314 -0.49 -14.21 5.51
N TRP A 315 -0.45 -14.19 4.18
CA TRP A 315 -1.56 -13.72 3.35
C TRP A 315 -2.78 -14.64 3.44
N LEU A 316 -2.58 -15.96 3.42
CA LEU A 316 -3.67 -16.94 3.59
C LEU A 316 -4.32 -16.81 4.97
N MET A 317 -3.52 -16.75 6.03
CA MET A 317 -4.02 -16.54 7.38
C MET A 317 -4.73 -15.20 7.54
N GLY A 318 -4.17 -14.14 6.93
CA GLY A 318 -4.81 -12.82 6.88
C GLY A 318 -6.20 -12.88 6.26
N ALA A 319 -6.37 -13.58 5.13
CA ALA A 319 -7.66 -13.76 4.47
C ALA A 319 -8.64 -14.56 5.33
N ILE A 320 -8.19 -15.64 5.96
CA ILE A 320 -9.03 -16.48 6.85
C ILE A 320 -9.50 -15.64 8.05
N ILE A 321 -8.57 -14.97 8.75
CA ILE A 321 -8.90 -14.17 9.92
C ILE A 321 -9.84 -13.02 9.53
N THR A 322 -9.56 -12.31 8.42
CA THR A 322 -10.42 -11.24 7.92
C THR A 322 -11.83 -11.73 7.63
N SER A 323 -11.96 -12.89 6.97
CA SER A 323 -13.25 -13.48 6.65
C SER A 323 -14.03 -13.84 7.91
N ILE A 324 -13.36 -14.43 8.92
CA ILE A 324 -13.98 -14.76 10.22
C ILE A 324 -14.49 -13.51 10.92
N PHE A 325 -13.67 -12.46 11.01
CA PHE A 325 -14.09 -11.22 11.68
C PHE A 325 -15.17 -10.47 10.90
N TYR A 326 -15.13 -10.51 9.57
CA TYR A 326 -16.18 -9.97 8.73
C TYR A 326 -17.52 -10.69 8.97
N ILE A 327 -17.53 -12.03 9.02
CA ILE A 327 -18.73 -12.86 9.25
C ILE A 327 -19.26 -12.64 10.67
N LYS A 328 -18.38 -12.62 11.70
CA LYS A 328 -18.76 -12.31 13.10
C LYS A 328 -19.45 -10.96 13.25
N GLY A 329 -19.26 -10.06 12.32
CA GLY A 329 -20.08 -8.89 12.12
C GLY A 329 -19.96 -7.81 13.20
N LYS A 330 -18.86 -7.72 13.96
CA LYS A 330 -18.65 -6.62 14.93
C LYS A 330 -18.77 -5.24 14.29
N TRP A 331 -18.27 -5.09 13.07
CA TRP A 331 -18.36 -3.87 12.27
C TRP A 331 -19.81 -3.44 11.98
N LYS A 332 -20.76 -4.40 11.99
CA LYS A 332 -22.19 -4.13 11.79
C LYS A 332 -22.82 -3.33 12.94
N ARG A 333 -22.20 -3.32 14.13
CA ARG A 333 -22.67 -2.51 15.26
C ARG A 333 -22.58 -1.00 14.98
N ASN A 334 -21.75 -0.61 14.05
CA ASN A 334 -21.60 0.79 13.62
C ASN A 334 -22.61 1.16 12.53
N LEU A 335 -23.44 0.21 12.05
CA LEU A 335 -24.46 0.49 11.07
C LEU A 335 -25.63 1.23 11.73
N PRO A 336 -26.18 2.27 11.08
CA PRO A 336 -27.41 2.89 11.55
C PRO A 336 -28.54 1.86 11.48
N VAL A 337 -29.27 1.75 12.59
CA VAL A 337 -30.49 0.91 12.69
C VAL A 337 -31.60 1.54 11.88
#